data_09ff3e625d3c878ee7f9564e2717e508
#
_entry.id   09ff3e625d3c878ee7f9564e2717e508
#
_cell.length_a   1.000
_cell.length_b   1.000
_cell.length_c   1.000
_cell.angle_alpha   90.00
_cell.angle_beta   90.00
_cell.angle_gamma   90.00
#
_symmetry.space_group_name_H-M   'P 1'
#
loop_
_entity.id
_entity.type
_entity.pdbx_description
1 polymer ?
#
loop_
_entity_poly.entity_id
_entity_poly.type
_entity_poly.pdbx_seq_one_letter_code
_entity_poly.pdbx_strand_id
1 'polypeptide(L)'
;MSGGAYWPRPWSCEDGGNRRLGVPEGQVGPGIRPEEGLEVTAVKDAFATDMVIRREPGELYALRHGLPLGNPLVASVEGWVEKLDPETLEVTASTPRLPAGRFWPGGIGAHENGDIYMVFGRWAHRLSPGLEVLASHSLPVDRPHNSFVVLDGGELVTKDCDAPEARH
;
A
#
# COMPACT_ATOMS: atom_id res chain seq x y z
N MET A 1 -1.24 27.09 -4.99
CA MET A 1 -1.30 26.01 -4.02
C MET A 1 -0.47 24.90 -4.63
N SER A 2 0.72 24.62 -4.09
CA SER A 2 1.53 23.49 -4.53
C SER A 2 0.77 22.23 -4.17
N GLY A 3 0.24 21.52 -5.18
CA GLY A 3 -0.31 20.20 -5.00
C GLY A 3 0.78 19.32 -4.39
N GLY A 4 0.47 18.62 -3.32
CA GLY A 4 1.36 17.60 -2.80
C GLY A 4 1.32 16.39 -3.72
N ALA A 5 2.41 15.65 -3.84
CA ALA A 5 2.49 14.48 -4.71
C ALA A 5 1.52 13.35 -4.34
N TYR A 6 1.04 13.32 -3.10
CA TYR A 6 0.07 12.34 -2.61
C TYR A 6 -1.35 12.91 -2.60
N TRP A 7 -2.33 12.01 -2.65
CA TRP A 7 -3.73 12.36 -2.54
C TRP A 7 -3.99 13.16 -1.25
N PRO A 8 -4.69 14.31 -1.33
CA PRO A 8 -4.80 15.26 -0.21
C PRO A 8 -5.83 14.80 0.85
N ARG A 9 -5.72 13.59 1.32
CA ARG A 9 -6.55 13.00 2.38
C ARG A 9 -5.70 12.26 3.39
N PRO A 10 -6.17 12.12 4.63
CA PRO A 10 -5.49 11.31 5.63
C PRO A 10 -5.31 9.87 5.16
N TRP A 11 -4.12 9.32 5.40
CA TRP A 11 -3.77 7.94 5.16
C TRP A 11 -3.70 7.51 3.68
N SER A 12 -3.31 8.41 2.82
CA SER A 12 -3.12 8.13 1.38
C SER A 12 -1.87 7.32 1.03
N CYS A 13 -0.96 7.12 1.97
CA CYS A 13 0.23 6.29 1.83
C CYS A 13 0.70 5.78 3.19
N GLU A 14 1.80 5.04 3.20
CA GLU A 14 2.50 4.60 4.41
C GLU A 14 2.70 5.76 5.39
N ASP A 15 2.46 5.50 6.67
CA ASP A 15 2.57 6.48 7.75
C ASP A 15 1.68 7.74 7.60
N GLY A 16 0.64 7.67 6.79
CA GLY A 16 -0.42 8.67 6.76
C GLY A 16 -0.18 9.89 5.89
N GLY A 17 0.82 9.91 5.02
CA GLY A 17 1.04 11.00 4.07
C GLY A 17 2.49 11.47 3.96
N ASN A 18 2.72 12.58 3.25
CA ASN A 18 4.05 13.11 2.95
C ASN A 18 4.97 13.30 4.16
N ARG A 19 4.39 13.61 5.29
CA ARG A 19 5.16 13.85 6.53
C ARG A 19 5.52 12.58 7.28
N ARG A 20 4.92 11.44 6.92
CA ARG A 20 5.12 10.14 7.56
C ARG A 20 5.09 10.19 9.08
N LEU A 21 4.14 10.92 9.63
CA LEU A 21 4.04 11.13 11.08
C LEU A 21 3.37 9.97 11.81
N GLY A 22 2.74 9.04 11.08
CA GLY A 22 1.94 7.97 11.68
C GLY A 22 0.73 8.46 12.48
N VAL A 23 0.42 9.74 12.33
CA VAL A 23 -0.68 10.40 13.05
C VAL A 23 -1.62 11.00 12.01
N PRO A 24 -2.92 10.68 12.03
CA PRO A 24 -3.88 11.29 11.13
C PRO A 24 -3.97 12.79 11.38
N GLU A 25 -3.98 13.57 10.30
CA GLU A 25 -4.25 15.01 10.39
C GLU A 25 -5.74 15.22 10.75
N GLY A 26 -5.98 15.98 11.79
CA GLY A 26 -7.31 16.28 12.32
C GLY A 26 -7.72 15.42 13.51
N GLN A 27 -8.93 15.66 14.00
CA GLN A 27 -9.47 14.83 15.07
C GLN A 27 -9.78 13.43 14.55
N VAL A 28 -9.23 12.43 15.18
CA VAL A 28 -9.63 11.04 15.02
C VAL A 28 -11.01 10.89 15.63
N GLY A 29 -12.03 11.19 14.83
CA GLY A 29 -13.43 11.03 15.25
C GLY A 29 -13.88 11.84 16.48
N PRO A 30 -15.12 11.71 16.90
CA PRO A 30 -15.55 12.12 18.23
C PRO A 30 -14.78 11.23 19.21
N GLY A 31 -13.82 11.81 19.91
CA GLY A 31 -12.77 11.14 20.66
C GLY A 31 -13.22 9.81 21.26
N ILE A 32 -12.50 8.74 20.94
CA ILE A 32 -12.69 7.45 21.60
C ILE A 32 -12.51 7.73 23.09
N ARG A 33 -13.58 7.61 23.82
CA ARG A 33 -13.53 7.76 25.28
C ARG A 33 -13.08 6.41 25.83
N PRO A 34 -12.02 6.37 26.63
CA PRO A 34 -11.53 5.11 27.19
C PRO A 34 -12.62 4.32 27.93
N GLU A 35 -13.56 5.01 28.51
CA GLU A 35 -14.70 4.41 29.23
C GLU A 35 -15.77 3.78 28.35
N GLU A 36 -15.83 4.12 27.05
CA GLU A 36 -16.81 3.58 26.12
C GLU A 36 -16.35 2.25 25.52
N GLY A 37 -15.04 1.93 25.64
CA GLY A 37 -14.45 0.74 25.06
C GLY A 37 -14.36 0.81 23.53
N LEU A 38 -13.85 -0.26 22.94
CA LEU A 38 -13.78 -0.45 21.51
C LEU A 38 -14.47 -1.76 21.15
N GLU A 39 -15.34 -1.71 20.15
CA GLU A 39 -15.97 -2.88 19.56
C GLU A 39 -15.28 -3.19 18.24
N VAL A 40 -14.85 -4.45 18.05
CA VAL A 40 -14.34 -4.94 16.77
C VAL A 40 -15.52 -5.45 15.97
N THR A 41 -15.92 -4.71 14.94
CA THR A 41 -17.10 -5.02 14.10
C THR A 41 -16.77 -5.88 12.89
N ALA A 42 -15.52 -5.83 12.42
CA ALA A 42 -15.06 -6.63 11.29
C ALA A 42 -13.57 -6.98 11.43
N VAL A 43 -13.20 -8.14 10.93
CA VAL A 43 -11.80 -8.62 10.89
C VAL A 43 -11.53 -9.24 9.53
N LYS A 44 -10.38 -8.88 8.92
CA LYS A 44 -9.87 -9.50 7.71
C LYS A 44 -8.56 -10.21 8.03
N ASP A 45 -8.26 -11.26 7.25
CA ASP A 45 -6.99 -11.98 7.35
C ASP A 45 -5.81 -11.00 7.22
N ALA A 46 -5.10 -10.80 8.32
CA ALA A 46 -4.00 -9.86 8.42
C ALA A 46 -2.70 -10.40 7.81
N PHE A 47 -2.53 -11.72 7.72
CA PHE A 47 -1.27 -12.30 7.24
C PHE A 47 -0.99 -11.96 5.78
N ALA A 48 -2.01 -12.00 4.92
CA ALA A 48 -1.87 -11.69 3.51
C ALA A 48 -2.07 -10.19 3.19
N THR A 49 -2.09 -9.32 4.18
CA THR A 49 -2.23 -7.86 4.01
C THR A 49 -0.96 -7.16 4.47
N ASP A 50 -0.29 -6.48 3.55
CA ASP A 50 0.93 -5.73 3.86
C ASP A 50 0.63 -4.32 4.34
N MET A 51 -0.23 -3.63 3.62
CA MET A 51 -0.51 -2.22 3.86
C MET A 51 -1.95 -1.88 3.48
N VAL A 52 -2.50 -0.93 4.21
CA VAL A 52 -3.83 -0.38 3.95
C VAL A 52 -3.72 1.13 3.79
N ILE A 53 -4.39 1.65 2.76
CA ILE A 53 -4.51 3.09 2.54
C ILE A 53 -5.97 3.51 2.39
N ARG A 54 -6.23 4.78 2.64
CA ARG A 54 -7.52 5.42 2.43
C ARG A 54 -7.35 6.58 1.45
N ARG A 55 -8.11 6.58 0.35
CA ARG A 55 -8.11 7.68 -0.63
C ARG A 55 -9.25 8.67 -0.34
N GLU A 56 -10.48 8.23 -0.35
CA GLU A 56 -11.65 9.03 -0.03
C GLU A 56 -12.51 8.38 1.07
N PRO A 57 -13.45 9.09 1.68
CA PRO A 57 -14.44 8.46 2.54
C PRO A 57 -15.13 7.30 1.82
N GLY A 58 -15.17 6.13 2.44
CA GLY A 58 -15.70 4.91 1.82
C GLY A 58 -14.74 4.17 0.89
N GLU A 59 -13.53 4.67 0.67
CA GLU A 59 -12.52 4.01 -0.17
C GLU A 59 -11.36 3.51 0.69
N LEU A 60 -11.33 2.21 0.90
CA LEU A 60 -10.27 1.51 1.60
C LEU A 60 -9.59 0.54 0.64
N TYR A 61 -8.27 0.61 0.52
CA TYR A 61 -7.49 -0.27 -0.34
C TYR A 61 -6.48 -1.03 0.49
N ALA A 62 -6.37 -2.32 0.25
CA ALA A 62 -5.41 -3.21 0.90
C ALA A 62 -4.45 -3.79 -0.15
N LEU A 63 -3.16 -3.64 0.09
CA LEU A 63 -2.12 -4.36 -0.63
C LEU A 63 -2.04 -5.77 -0.07
N ARG A 64 -2.17 -6.76 -0.95
CA ARG A 64 -2.21 -8.18 -0.61
C ARG A 64 -1.06 -8.91 -1.28
N HIS A 65 -0.68 -10.03 -0.70
CA HIS A 65 0.39 -10.89 -1.24
C HIS A 65 0.05 -12.38 -1.13
N GLY A 66 0.66 -13.16 -2.01
CA GLY A 66 0.48 -14.61 -2.08
C GLY A 66 1.56 -15.41 -1.34
N LEU A 67 2.20 -14.86 -0.31
CA LEU A 67 3.21 -15.59 0.46
C LEU A 67 2.60 -16.79 1.18
N PRO A 68 3.15 -17.99 0.98
CA PRO A 68 2.70 -19.15 1.75
C PRO A 68 3.12 -19.02 3.22
N LEU A 69 2.21 -19.39 4.12
CA LEU A 69 2.51 -19.50 5.54
C LEU A 69 3.72 -20.42 5.77
N GLY A 70 4.74 -19.94 6.46
CA GLY A 70 5.87 -20.73 6.92
C GLY A 70 7.09 -20.80 6.00
N ASN A 71 7.07 -20.20 4.82
CA ASN A 71 8.28 -20.11 3.99
C ASN A 71 8.46 -18.70 3.39
N PRO A 72 9.10 -17.79 4.13
CA PRO A 72 9.32 -16.41 3.66
C PRO A 72 10.38 -16.29 2.56
N LEU A 73 11.07 -17.36 2.20
CA LEU A 73 12.19 -17.35 1.25
C LEU A 73 11.78 -17.80 -0.17
N VAL A 74 10.51 -17.79 -0.50
CA VAL A 74 10.05 -18.14 -1.85
C VAL A 74 10.58 -17.14 -2.86
N ALA A 75 11.06 -17.65 -3.96
CA ALA A 75 11.79 -16.85 -4.96
C ALA A 75 10.92 -15.80 -5.67
N SER A 76 9.61 -16.02 -5.76
CA SER A 76 8.69 -15.10 -6.42
C SER A 76 7.28 -15.24 -5.84
N VAL A 77 6.63 -14.11 -5.62
CA VAL A 77 5.23 -14.03 -5.18
C VAL A 77 4.46 -13.10 -6.10
N GLU A 78 3.15 -13.23 -6.04
CA GLU A 78 2.22 -12.29 -6.67
C GLU A 78 1.70 -11.32 -5.64
N GLY A 79 1.43 -10.10 -6.06
CA GLY A 79 0.73 -9.09 -5.29
C GLY A 79 -0.57 -8.69 -5.98
N TRP A 80 -1.52 -8.16 -5.21
CA TRP A 80 -2.73 -7.58 -5.76
C TRP A 80 -3.28 -6.53 -4.81
N VAL A 81 -4.16 -5.69 -5.31
CA VAL A 81 -4.85 -4.70 -4.49
C VAL A 81 -6.33 -5.06 -4.42
N GLU A 82 -6.88 -5.02 -3.23
CA GLU A 82 -8.30 -5.14 -2.97
C GLU A 82 -8.87 -3.79 -2.54
N LYS A 83 -10.01 -3.42 -3.09
CA LYS A 83 -10.86 -2.36 -2.54
C LYS A 83 -11.86 -2.99 -1.59
N LEU A 84 -11.90 -2.48 -0.38
CA LEU A 84 -12.70 -3.03 0.69
C LEU A 84 -13.83 -2.06 1.06
N ASP A 85 -14.97 -2.63 1.44
CA ASP A 85 -15.95 -1.89 2.21
C ASP A 85 -15.37 -1.56 3.58
N PRO A 86 -15.38 -0.28 4.02
CA PRO A 86 -14.70 0.10 5.26
C PRO A 86 -15.44 -0.35 6.53
N GLU A 87 -16.70 -0.76 6.44
CA GLU A 87 -17.49 -1.21 7.59
C GLU A 87 -17.42 -2.74 7.75
N THR A 88 -17.52 -3.47 6.65
CA THR A 88 -17.58 -4.94 6.66
C THR A 88 -16.24 -5.60 6.32
N LEU A 89 -15.31 -4.86 5.71
CA LEU A 89 -14.06 -5.32 5.11
C LEU A 89 -14.26 -6.35 3.98
N GLU A 90 -15.45 -6.45 3.43
CA GLU A 90 -15.72 -7.26 2.25
C GLU A 90 -15.04 -6.66 1.02
N VAL A 91 -14.58 -7.53 0.13
CA VAL A 91 -13.93 -7.12 -1.11
C VAL A 91 -14.99 -6.65 -2.11
N THR A 92 -14.91 -5.37 -2.49
CA THR A 92 -15.81 -4.77 -3.48
C THR A 92 -15.21 -4.72 -4.89
N ALA A 93 -13.87 -4.71 -5.00
CA ALA A 93 -13.14 -4.82 -6.25
C ALA A 93 -11.73 -5.38 -5.98
N SER A 94 -11.10 -5.95 -6.99
CA SER A 94 -9.73 -6.45 -6.90
C SER A 94 -9.03 -6.34 -8.25
N THR A 95 -7.72 -6.07 -8.24
CA THR A 95 -6.89 -6.32 -9.42
C THR A 95 -6.79 -7.82 -9.68
N PRO A 96 -6.40 -8.26 -10.89
CA PRO A 96 -5.84 -9.59 -11.06
C PRO A 96 -4.58 -9.78 -10.19
N ARG A 97 -4.09 -11.00 -10.11
CA ARG A 97 -2.77 -11.26 -9.53
C ARG A 97 -1.70 -10.64 -10.43
N LEU A 98 -0.87 -9.79 -9.84
CA LEU A 98 0.16 -9.04 -10.55
C LEU A 98 1.55 -9.60 -10.23
N PRO A 99 2.49 -9.58 -11.19
CA PRO A 99 3.86 -9.95 -10.91
C PRO A 99 4.43 -9.01 -9.84
N ALA A 100 5.03 -9.58 -8.82
CA ALA A 100 5.64 -8.85 -7.72
C ALA A 100 7.13 -9.18 -7.61
N GLY A 101 7.50 -10.41 -7.35
CA GLY A 101 8.88 -10.84 -7.27
C GLY A 101 9.26 -11.35 -5.89
N ARG A 102 10.51 -11.11 -5.52
CA ARG A 102 11.06 -11.61 -4.27
C ARG A 102 10.37 -11.05 -3.06
N PHE A 103 10.46 -11.83 -2.01
CA PHE A 103 9.93 -11.60 -0.68
C PHE A 103 10.27 -10.21 -0.12
N TRP A 104 9.34 -9.59 0.36
CA TRP A 104 9.13 -8.53 1.34
C TRP A 104 7.91 -7.71 0.95
N PRO A 105 7.14 -7.29 1.96
CA PRO A 105 5.95 -6.47 1.73
C PRO A 105 6.26 -5.28 0.85
N GLY A 106 5.33 -4.97 -0.01
CA GLY A 106 5.41 -3.83 -0.89
C GLY A 106 4.91 -2.54 -0.25
N GLY A 107 4.78 -1.52 -1.06
CA GLY A 107 4.14 -0.25 -0.71
C GLY A 107 2.95 0.04 -1.60
N ILE A 108 1.97 0.73 -1.06
CA ILE A 108 0.82 1.26 -1.80
C ILE A 108 0.60 2.72 -1.43
N GLY A 109 0.18 3.53 -2.37
CA GLY A 109 -0.13 4.93 -2.14
C GLY A 109 -1.09 5.49 -3.18
N ALA A 110 -1.91 6.44 -2.78
CA ALA A 110 -2.73 7.24 -3.68
C ALA A 110 -1.99 8.53 -4.05
N HIS A 111 -1.86 8.78 -5.35
CA HIS A 111 -1.22 9.96 -5.91
C HIS A 111 -2.23 11.09 -6.11
N GLU A 112 -1.76 12.34 -6.19
CA GLU A 112 -2.63 13.51 -6.41
C GLU A 112 -3.42 13.47 -7.72
N ASN A 113 -2.93 12.72 -8.74
CA ASN A 113 -3.67 12.50 -9.98
C ASN A 113 -4.90 11.58 -9.84
N GLY A 114 -5.13 11.05 -8.64
CA GLY A 114 -6.23 10.16 -8.31
C GLY A 114 -5.91 8.67 -8.45
N ASP A 115 -4.79 8.30 -9.06
CA ASP A 115 -4.43 6.91 -9.27
C ASP A 115 -3.79 6.29 -8.02
N ILE A 116 -3.82 4.97 -7.98
CA ILE A 116 -3.18 4.16 -6.96
C ILE A 116 -1.86 3.62 -7.52
N TYR A 117 -0.80 3.74 -6.78
CA TYR A 117 0.50 3.17 -7.11
C TYR A 117 0.84 2.06 -6.14
N MET A 118 1.39 0.98 -6.67
CA MET A 118 1.85 -0.17 -5.92
C MET A 118 3.27 -0.50 -6.34
N VAL A 119 4.18 -0.66 -5.38
CA VAL A 119 5.53 -1.18 -5.60
C VAL A 119 5.69 -2.45 -4.77
N PHE A 120 6.03 -3.54 -5.41
CA PHE A 120 6.19 -4.83 -4.75
C PHE A 120 7.24 -5.69 -5.47
N GLY A 121 8.22 -6.20 -4.74
CA GLY A 121 9.33 -6.93 -5.34
C GLY A 121 10.06 -6.07 -6.33
N ARG A 122 10.20 -6.51 -7.56
CA ARG A 122 10.82 -5.75 -8.66
C ARG A 122 9.83 -5.04 -9.60
N TRP A 123 8.59 -4.84 -9.18
CA TRP A 123 7.56 -4.26 -10.04
C TRP A 123 6.92 -3.02 -9.42
N ALA A 124 6.63 -2.07 -10.27
CA ALA A 124 5.78 -0.93 -9.98
C ALA A 124 4.55 -0.97 -10.88
N HIS A 125 3.37 -0.78 -10.29
CA HIS A 125 2.10 -0.78 -11.00
C HIS A 125 1.35 0.52 -10.75
N ARG A 126 0.70 1.03 -11.78
CA ARG A 126 -0.25 2.14 -11.70
C ARG A 126 -1.64 1.60 -11.95
N LEU A 127 -2.55 1.91 -11.07
CA LEU A 127 -3.93 1.42 -11.06
C LEU A 127 -4.89 2.60 -11.06
N SER A 128 -6.03 2.45 -11.73
CA SER A 128 -7.15 3.39 -11.54
C SER A 128 -7.76 3.24 -10.14
N PRO A 129 -8.58 4.18 -9.65
CA PRO A 129 -9.34 4.01 -8.42
C PRO A 129 -10.33 2.83 -8.45
N GLY A 130 -10.70 2.38 -9.65
CA GLY A 130 -11.49 1.16 -9.89
C GLY A 130 -10.67 -0.11 -9.97
N LEU A 131 -9.34 -0.02 -9.74
CA LEU A 131 -8.37 -1.12 -9.77
C LEU A 131 -8.12 -1.72 -11.16
N GLU A 132 -8.37 -0.97 -12.24
CA GLU A 132 -7.86 -1.31 -13.56
C GLU A 132 -6.35 -1.08 -13.61
N VAL A 133 -5.59 -2.00 -14.19
CA VAL A 133 -4.14 -1.87 -14.37
C VAL A 133 -3.86 -0.92 -15.53
N LEU A 134 -3.39 0.28 -15.23
CA LEU A 134 -3.08 1.31 -16.22
C LEU A 134 -1.66 1.17 -16.78
N ALA A 135 -0.72 0.75 -15.93
CA ALA A 135 0.66 0.49 -16.33
C ALA A 135 1.34 -0.48 -15.37
N SER A 136 2.33 -1.20 -15.89
CA SER A 136 3.23 -2.07 -15.12
C SER A 136 4.66 -1.88 -15.62
N HIS A 137 5.58 -1.70 -14.71
CA HIS A 137 6.99 -1.47 -15.02
C HIS A 137 7.89 -2.32 -14.14
N SER A 138 8.83 -3.03 -14.75
CA SER A 138 9.85 -3.75 -14.00
C SER A 138 10.96 -2.80 -13.57
N LEU A 139 11.30 -2.85 -12.29
CA LEU A 139 12.41 -2.08 -11.74
C LEU A 139 13.75 -2.67 -12.20
N PRO A 140 14.82 -1.84 -12.32
CA PRO A 140 16.09 -2.27 -12.91
C PRO A 140 16.77 -3.42 -12.17
N VAL A 141 16.56 -3.50 -10.86
CA VAL A 141 17.20 -4.49 -10.00
C VAL A 141 16.17 -5.53 -9.54
N ASP A 142 16.52 -6.82 -9.70
CA ASP A 142 15.69 -7.93 -9.22
C ASP A 142 15.92 -8.17 -7.73
N ARG A 143 15.42 -7.23 -6.93
CA ARG A 143 15.47 -7.23 -5.48
C ARG A 143 14.12 -6.84 -4.91
N PRO A 144 13.82 -7.19 -3.65
CA PRO A 144 12.58 -6.75 -3.02
C PRO A 144 12.60 -5.24 -2.76
N HIS A 145 11.56 -4.57 -3.25
CA HIS A 145 11.28 -3.17 -2.95
C HIS A 145 10.03 -3.12 -2.09
N ASN A 146 10.09 -2.51 -0.93
CA ASN A 146 9.02 -2.57 0.07
C ASN A 146 8.29 -1.27 0.32
N SER A 147 8.76 -0.18 -0.21
CA SER A 147 8.09 1.11 -0.06
C SER A 147 8.56 2.09 -1.14
N PHE A 148 7.86 3.18 -1.26
CA PHE A 148 8.25 4.27 -2.14
C PHE A 148 7.80 5.61 -1.56
N VAL A 149 8.36 6.67 -2.11
CA VAL A 149 7.88 8.03 -1.95
C VAL A 149 7.58 8.62 -3.30
N VAL A 150 6.61 9.54 -3.35
CA VAL A 150 6.31 10.33 -4.53
C VAL A 150 6.85 11.73 -4.30
N LEU A 151 7.63 12.23 -5.25
CA LEU A 151 8.15 13.59 -5.22
C LEU A 151 7.14 14.57 -5.83
N ASP A 152 7.33 15.86 -5.56
CA ASP A 152 6.44 16.93 -6.04
C ASP A 152 6.34 16.99 -7.59
N GLY A 153 7.33 16.49 -8.29
CA GLY A 153 7.31 16.31 -9.75
C GLY A 153 6.55 15.08 -10.25
N GLY A 154 6.07 14.21 -9.34
CA GLY A 154 5.38 12.97 -9.67
C GLY A 154 6.28 11.76 -9.86
N GLU A 155 7.59 11.89 -9.66
CA GLU A 155 8.51 10.77 -9.71
C GLU A 155 8.32 9.85 -8.52
N LEU A 156 8.37 8.53 -8.78
CA LEU A 156 8.43 7.49 -7.75
C LEU A 156 9.90 7.20 -7.40
N VAL A 157 10.23 7.33 -6.13
CA VAL A 157 11.53 6.92 -5.60
C VAL A 157 11.34 5.74 -4.66
N THR A 158 12.00 4.64 -4.98
CA THR A 158 11.97 3.42 -4.17
C THR A 158 13.38 2.93 -3.91
N LYS A 159 13.54 2.08 -2.93
CA LYS A 159 14.80 1.42 -2.59
C LYS A 159 14.59 -0.08 -2.44
N ASP A 160 15.63 -0.84 -2.68
CA ASP A 160 15.65 -2.27 -2.34
C ASP A 160 15.89 -2.48 -0.84
N CYS A 161 15.54 -3.68 -0.39
CA CYS A 161 15.63 -4.10 1.02
C CYS A 161 16.73 -5.12 1.28
N ASP A 162 17.43 -5.57 0.25
CA ASP A 162 18.52 -6.52 0.43
C ASP A 162 19.68 -5.84 1.18
N ALA A 163 20.24 -6.56 2.14
CA ALA A 163 21.50 -6.17 2.74
C ALA A 163 22.59 -6.11 1.65
N PRO A 164 23.50 -5.16 1.71
CA PRO A 164 24.68 -5.19 0.83
C PRO A 164 25.36 -6.54 0.98
N GLU A 165 25.62 -7.23 -0.13
CA GLU A 165 26.45 -8.41 -0.09
C GLU A 165 27.74 -8.01 0.64
N ALA A 166 28.07 -8.74 1.71
CA ALA A 166 29.33 -8.55 2.40
C ALA A 166 30.41 -8.80 1.36
N ARG A 167 31.05 -7.72 0.92
CA ARG A 167 32.23 -7.84 0.04
C ARG A 167 33.34 -8.44 0.90
N HIS A 168 33.60 -9.71 0.70
CA HIS A 168 34.77 -10.40 1.23
C HIS A 168 36.03 -9.97 0.45
#